data_a3c5b2d374223aa514abae49ba9f1190
#
_entry.id   a3c5b2d374223aa514abae49ba9f1190
#
_cell.length_a   1.000
_cell.length_b   1.000
_cell.length_c   1.000
_cell.angle_alpha   90.00
_cell.angle_beta   90.00
_cell.angle_gamma   90.00
#
_symmetry.space_group_name_H-M   'P 1'
#
loop_
_entity.id
_entity.type
_entity.pdbx_description
1 polymer ?
#
loop_
_entity_poly.entity_id
_entity_poly.type
_entity_poly.pdbx_seq_one_letter_code
_entity_poly.pdbx_strand_id
1 'polypeptide(L)'
;MYYVYVAGYILLAAAMQLFTGNFPVSFLAFPLNIIFAAIWLFLLWILYKEYNKLRITRFLGSSKASVLSISLFIGGCLIIGLFPQLSEPEAEMRNGISASLGCYNFMTSWIFISILLLLLSNLAMITIHACRHRKQARWRFILNHAGLWLALFAGFLGSSDTRTLRVPLYKGEPTHEAFDMNGTSYYLDYDMELNSFAVEYYPNGRPSRFSANVRLGNENVLLEVNHPYSYRL
;
A
#
# COMPACT_ATOMS: atom_id res chain seq x y z
N MET A 1 -0.39 -26.92 -16.60
CA MET A 1 0.07 -27.32 -15.25
C MET A 1 0.34 -26.09 -14.35
N TYR A 2 1.21 -25.11 -14.70
CA TYR A 2 1.51 -23.95 -13.85
C TYR A 2 0.28 -23.08 -13.55
N TYR A 3 -0.60 -22.87 -14.53
CA TYR A 3 -1.85 -22.11 -14.34
C TYR A 3 -2.76 -22.75 -13.28
N VAL A 4 -2.78 -24.09 -13.18
CA VAL A 4 -3.55 -24.80 -12.15
C VAL A 4 -3.01 -24.53 -10.75
N TYR A 5 -1.67 -24.50 -10.59
CA TYR A 5 -1.07 -24.17 -9.30
C TYR A 5 -1.36 -22.72 -8.88
N VAL A 6 -1.28 -21.76 -9.82
CA VAL A 6 -1.60 -20.36 -9.52
C VAL A 6 -3.10 -20.20 -9.26
N ALA A 7 -3.97 -20.87 -10.02
CA ALA A 7 -5.40 -20.88 -9.74
C ALA A 7 -5.69 -21.44 -8.32
N GLY A 8 -5.07 -22.57 -7.96
CA GLY A 8 -5.19 -23.14 -6.61
C GLY A 8 -4.68 -22.18 -5.51
N TYR A 9 -3.58 -21.47 -5.76
CA TYR A 9 -3.03 -20.46 -4.86
C TYR A 9 -4.01 -19.29 -4.64
N ILE A 10 -4.61 -18.77 -5.71
CA ILE A 10 -5.61 -17.69 -5.62
C ILE A 10 -6.91 -18.18 -4.96
N LEU A 11 -7.35 -19.42 -5.27
CA LEU A 11 -8.51 -20.03 -4.59
C LEU A 11 -8.29 -20.21 -3.10
N LEU A 12 -7.06 -20.58 -2.68
CA LEU A 12 -6.71 -20.65 -1.26
C LEU A 12 -6.76 -19.25 -0.61
N ALA A 13 -6.25 -18.23 -1.29
CA ALA A 13 -6.33 -16.85 -0.81
C ALA A 13 -7.80 -16.38 -0.70
N ALA A 14 -8.64 -16.73 -1.65
CA ALA A 14 -10.08 -16.45 -1.60
C ALA A 14 -10.77 -17.19 -0.45
N ALA A 15 -10.41 -18.45 -0.19
CA ALA A 15 -10.89 -19.20 0.96
C ALA A 15 -10.45 -18.53 2.27
N MET A 16 -9.19 -18.15 2.40
CA MET A 16 -8.72 -17.40 3.59
C MET A 16 -9.51 -16.11 3.77
N GLN A 17 -9.75 -15.35 2.70
CA GLN A 17 -10.57 -14.14 2.74
C GLN A 17 -11.97 -14.40 3.31
N LEU A 18 -12.62 -15.47 2.89
CA LEU A 18 -13.96 -15.82 3.36
C LEU A 18 -14.01 -16.24 4.84
N PHE A 19 -12.93 -16.86 5.35
CA PHE A 19 -12.88 -17.34 6.74
C PHE A 19 -12.35 -16.31 7.73
N THR A 20 -11.42 -15.47 7.34
CA THR A 20 -10.69 -14.56 8.25
C THR A 20 -11.00 -13.09 8.01
N GLY A 21 -11.70 -12.74 6.92
CA GLY A 21 -11.84 -11.35 6.48
C GLY A 21 -10.54 -10.80 5.89
N ASN A 22 -10.41 -9.48 5.89
CA ASN A 22 -9.25 -8.79 5.35
C ASN A 22 -7.99 -9.02 6.21
N PHE A 23 -6.84 -8.97 5.56
CA PHE A 23 -5.54 -9.07 6.24
C PHE A 23 -5.28 -7.82 7.08
N PRO A 24 -4.93 -7.94 8.38
CA PRO A 24 -4.62 -6.80 9.22
C PRO A 24 -3.23 -6.23 8.84
N VAL A 25 -3.20 -5.29 7.88
CA VAL A 25 -1.94 -4.72 7.35
C VAL A 25 -1.12 -4.04 8.43
N SER A 26 -1.77 -3.49 9.47
CA SER A 26 -1.11 -2.89 10.63
C SER A 26 -0.14 -3.84 11.37
N PHE A 27 -0.36 -5.15 11.25
CA PHE A 27 0.57 -6.16 11.78
C PHE A 27 1.96 -6.08 11.11
N LEU A 28 2.03 -5.61 9.86
CA LEU A 28 3.28 -5.43 9.12
C LEU A 28 3.82 -3.99 9.17
N ALA A 29 3.53 -3.24 10.25
CA ALA A 29 4.16 -1.96 10.48
C ALA A 29 5.66 -2.12 10.79
N PHE A 30 6.42 -1.03 10.68
CA PHE A 30 7.84 -1.00 11.03
C PHE A 30 8.06 -1.50 12.49
N PRO A 31 9.04 -2.35 12.76
CA PRO A 31 10.09 -2.87 11.84
C PRO A 31 9.73 -4.20 11.15
N LEU A 32 8.53 -4.76 11.39
CA LEU A 32 8.17 -6.11 10.92
C LEU A 32 8.11 -6.21 9.39
N ASN A 33 7.72 -5.14 8.70
CA ASN A 33 7.74 -5.10 7.23
C ASN A 33 9.14 -5.30 6.64
N ILE A 34 10.17 -4.66 7.21
CA ILE A 34 11.56 -4.81 6.77
C ILE A 34 12.09 -6.22 7.08
N ILE A 35 11.78 -6.73 8.28
CA ILE A 35 12.16 -8.10 8.67
C ILE A 35 11.52 -9.11 7.73
N PHE A 36 10.24 -8.95 7.43
CA PHE A 36 9.52 -9.78 6.48
C PHE A 36 10.17 -9.73 5.09
N ALA A 37 10.49 -8.52 4.57
CA ALA A 37 11.17 -8.38 3.29
C ALA A 37 12.52 -9.09 3.25
N ALA A 38 13.32 -8.92 4.29
CA ALA A 38 14.64 -9.55 4.39
C ALA A 38 14.53 -11.08 4.39
N ILE A 39 13.66 -11.64 5.23
CA ILE A 39 13.41 -13.09 5.29
C ILE A 39 12.88 -13.59 3.94
N TRP A 40 11.91 -12.90 3.33
CA TRP A 40 11.32 -13.27 2.05
C TRP A 40 12.36 -13.31 0.92
N LEU A 41 13.17 -12.26 0.77
CA LEU A 41 14.24 -12.21 -0.23
C LEU A 41 15.30 -13.28 0.03
N PHE A 42 15.65 -13.54 1.29
CA PHE A 42 16.59 -14.59 1.66
C PHE A 42 16.07 -15.99 1.29
N LEU A 43 14.80 -16.27 1.55
CA LEU A 43 14.16 -17.52 1.15
C LEU A 43 14.11 -17.69 -0.37
N LEU A 44 13.80 -16.63 -1.13
CA LEU A 44 13.84 -16.65 -2.59
C LEU A 44 15.26 -16.86 -3.12
N TRP A 45 16.28 -16.29 -2.47
CA TRP A 45 17.67 -16.51 -2.81
C TRP A 45 18.11 -17.96 -2.55
N ILE A 46 17.74 -18.56 -1.43
CA ILE A 46 17.98 -19.99 -1.14
C ILE A 46 17.28 -20.85 -2.21
N LEU A 47 16.00 -20.57 -2.48
CA LEU A 47 15.21 -21.28 -3.47
C LEU A 47 15.90 -21.24 -4.86
N TYR A 48 16.43 -20.08 -5.23
CA TYR A 48 17.16 -19.92 -6.46
C TYR A 48 18.50 -20.68 -6.47
N LYS A 49 19.27 -20.62 -5.36
CA LYS A 49 20.62 -21.20 -5.28
C LYS A 49 20.60 -22.72 -5.19
N GLU A 50 19.80 -23.26 -4.26
CA GLU A 50 19.82 -24.69 -3.90
C GLU A 50 18.74 -25.49 -4.65
N TYR A 51 17.63 -24.86 -4.98
CA TYR A 51 16.44 -25.53 -5.52
C TYR A 51 16.08 -25.07 -6.93
N ASN A 52 17.06 -24.69 -7.75
CA ASN A 52 16.86 -24.20 -9.11
C ASN A 52 16.22 -25.23 -10.06
N LYS A 53 16.30 -26.52 -9.75
CA LYS A 53 15.67 -27.61 -10.50
C LYS A 53 14.19 -27.78 -10.22
N LEU A 54 13.69 -27.24 -9.12
CA LEU A 54 12.27 -27.33 -8.77
C LEU A 54 11.40 -26.60 -9.83
N ARG A 55 10.25 -27.18 -10.09
CA ARG A 55 9.29 -26.61 -11.07
C ARG A 55 8.85 -25.19 -10.66
N ILE A 56 8.63 -24.96 -9.35
CA ILE A 56 8.21 -23.67 -8.83
C ILE A 56 9.29 -22.59 -9.03
N THR A 57 10.55 -22.92 -8.77
CA THR A 57 11.68 -21.99 -8.94
C THR A 57 11.82 -21.56 -10.41
N ARG A 58 11.75 -22.55 -11.32
CA ARG A 58 11.80 -22.28 -12.76
C ARG A 58 10.60 -21.51 -13.26
N PHE A 59 9.43 -21.75 -12.68
CA PHE A 59 8.24 -20.97 -13.01
C PHE A 59 8.38 -19.54 -12.57
N LEU A 60 8.71 -19.27 -11.29
CA LEU A 60 8.86 -17.91 -10.74
C LEU A 60 9.90 -17.06 -11.50
N GLY A 61 10.95 -17.67 -12.06
CA GLY A 61 11.95 -16.97 -12.88
C GLY A 61 11.60 -16.91 -14.37
N SER A 62 10.39 -17.30 -14.80
CA SER A 62 10.02 -17.38 -16.20
C SER A 62 9.15 -16.22 -16.69
N SER A 63 9.21 -15.90 -17.98
CA SER A 63 8.32 -14.94 -18.63
C SER A 63 6.82 -15.32 -18.51
N LYS A 64 6.50 -16.61 -18.36
CA LYS A 64 5.11 -17.06 -18.13
C LYS A 64 4.60 -16.59 -16.78
N ALA A 65 5.44 -16.64 -15.73
CA ALA A 65 5.09 -16.10 -14.43
C ALA A 65 4.95 -14.59 -14.48
N SER A 66 5.81 -13.88 -15.22
CA SER A 66 5.72 -12.42 -15.37
C SER A 66 4.40 -12.00 -16.02
N VAL A 67 4.05 -12.60 -17.14
CA VAL A 67 2.78 -12.29 -17.84
C VAL A 67 1.59 -12.59 -16.92
N LEU A 68 1.59 -13.74 -16.24
CA LEU A 68 0.48 -14.13 -15.37
C LEU A 68 0.35 -13.22 -14.15
N SER A 69 1.45 -12.94 -13.45
CA SER A 69 1.42 -12.09 -12.25
C SER A 69 1.03 -10.64 -12.58
N ILE A 70 1.52 -10.10 -13.70
CA ILE A 70 1.14 -8.77 -14.18
C ILE A 70 -0.35 -8.75 -14.57
N SER A 71 -0.84 -9.76 -15.29
CA SER A 71 -2.25 -9.84 -15.68
C SER A 71 -3.17 -9.92 -14.46
N LEU A 72 -2.81 -10.72 -13.45
CA LEU A 72 -3.56 -10.79 -12.18
C LEU A 72 -3.51 -9.47 -11.43
N PHE A 73 -2.36 -8.80 -11.40
CA PHE A 73 -2.23 -7.51 -10.74
C PHE A 73 -3.08 -6.43 -11.42
N ILE A 74 -3.08 -6.37 -12.75
CA ILE A 74 -3.97 -5.48 -13.52
C ILE A 74 -5.44 -5.81 -13.22
N GLY A 75 -5.80 -7.09 -13.18
CA GLY A 75 -7.14 -7.52 -12.77
C GLY A 75 -7.52 -7.03 -11.37
N GLY A 76 -6.59 -7.11 -10.41
CA GLY A 76 -6.76 -6.55 -9.07
C GLY A 76 -6.96 -5.02 -9.08
N CYS A 77 -6.16 -4.29 -9.86
CA CYS A 77 -6.32 -2.84 -10.03
C CYS A 77 -7.68 -2.48 -10.65
N LEU A 78 -8.19 -3.29 -11.58
CA LEU A 78 -9.54 -3.08 -12.13
C LEU A 78 -10.62 -3.26 -11.06
N ILE A 79 -10.50 -4.24 -10.17
CA ILE A 79 -11.44 -4.40 -9.04
C ILE A 79 -11.41 -3.16 -8.15
N ILE A 80 -10.21 -2.65 -7.80
CA ILE A 80 -10.06 -1.41 -7.02
C ILE A 80 -10.74 -0.22 -7.71
N GLY A 81 -10.66 -0.13 -9.03
CA GLY A 81 -11.28 0.95 -9.81
C GLY A 81 -12.80 0.81 -9.99
N LEU A 82 -13.34 -0.42 -9.97
CA LEU A 82 -14.76 -0.68 -10.17
C LEU A 82 -15.59 -0.60 -8.88
N PHE A 83 -14.97 -0.91 -7.74
CA PHE A 83 -15.64 -0.88 -6.44
C PHE A 83 -15.16 0.35 -5.63
N PRO A 84 -16.05 1.09 -4.95
CA PRO A 84 -15.64 2.15 -4.04
C PRO A 84 -14.79 1.54 -2.91
N GLN A 85 -13.59 2.05 -2.73
CA GLN A 85 -12.72 1.61 -1.64
C GLN A 85 -13.11 2.36 -0.37
N LEU A 86 -13.55 1.62 0.63
CA LEU A 86 -14.11 2.13 1.88
C LEU A 86 -13.14 1.89 3.05
N SER A 87 -13.33 2.62 4.13
CA SER A 87 -12.69 2.31 5.41
C SER A 87 -13.12 0.93 5.92
N GLU A 88 -12.33 0.32 6.79
CA GLU A 88 -12.61 -1.03 7.30
C GLU A 88 -14.02 -1.14 7.93
N PRO A 89 -14.47 -0.24 8.83
CA PRO A 89 -15.83 -0.31 9.39
C PRO A 89 -16.94 -0.15 8.35
N GLU A 90 -16.74 0.71 7.34
CA GLU A 90 -17.74 0.93 6.28
C GLU A 90 -17.82 -0.26 5.31
N ALA A 91 -16.69 -0.91 5.06
CA ALA A 91 -16.63 -2.12 4.23
C ALA A 91 -17.31 -3.31 4.92
N GLU A 92 -17.18 -3.45 6.24
CA GLU A 92 -17.85 -4.48 7.05
C GLU A 92 -19.38 -4.34 7.07
N MET A 93 -19.89 -3.11 6.92
CA MET A 93 -21.35 -2.88 6.82
C MET A 93 -21.94 -3.35 5.49
N ARG A 94 -21.12 -3.67 4.49
CA ARG A 94 -21.58 -4.15 3.18
C ARG A 94 -21.87 -5.65 3.23
N ASN A 95 -22.89 -6.05 2.49
CA ASN A 95 -23.34 -7.44 2.41
C ASN A 95 -23.18 -7.99 0.98
N GLY A 96 -23.13 -9.31 0.87
CA GLY A 96 -23.07 -10.01 -0.41
C GLY A 96 -21.69 -10.54 -0.74
N ILE A 97 -21.59 -11.29 -1.85
CA ILE A 97 -20.39 -11.99 -2.27
C ILE A 97 -19.21 -11.04 -2.50
N SER A 98 -19.44 -9.87 -3.08
CA SER A 98 -18.39 -8.86 -3.30
C SER A 98 -17.80 -8.32 -1.99
N ALA A 99 -18.64 -8.13 -0.97
CA ALA A 99 -18.17 -7.73 0.36
C ALA A 99 -17.35 -8.84 1.02
N SER A 100 -17.85 -10.08 0.99
CA SER A 100 -17.13 -11.23 1.56
C SER A 100 -15.78 -11.50 0.88
N LEU A 101 -15.65 -11.19 -0.42
CA LEU A 101 -14.38 -11.26 -1.14
C LEU A 101 -13.47 -10.04 -0.94
N GLY A 102 -13.88 -9.08 -0.10
CA GLY A 102 -13.10 -7.88 0.23
C GLY A 102 -13.05 -6.85 -0.89
N CYS A 103 -13.98 -6.84 -1.87
CA CYS A 103 -13.93 -5.92 -3.01
C CYS A 103 -14.03 -4.43 -2.60
N TYR A 104 -14.62 -4.12 -1.47
CA TYR A 104 -14.78 -2.75 -0.95
C TYR A 104 -13.58 -2.24 -0.13
N ASN A 105 -12.63 -3.13 0.19
CA ASN A 105 -11.32 -2.82 0.73
C ASN A 105 -10.32 -3.82 0.16
N PHE A 106 -10.20 -3.82 -1.18
CA PHE A 106 -9.52 -4.90 -1.90
C PHE A 106 -8.02 -4.93 -1.69
N MET A 107 -7.41 -3.77 -1.42
CA MET A 107 -5.95 -3.68 -1.18
C MET A 107 -5.51 -4.50 0.04
N THR A 108 -6.38 -4.66 1.05
CA THR A 108 -6.09 -5.46 2.25
C THR A 108 -6.62 -6.88 2.15
N SER A 109 -7.28 -7.26 1.04
CA SER A 109 -7.77 -8.62 0.85
C SER A 109 -6.63 -9.63 0.68
N TRP A 110 -6.81 -10.83 1.20
CA TRP A 110 -5.88 -11.94 0.98
C TRP A 110 -5.63 -12.23 -0.50
N ILE A 111 -6.64 -11.99 -1.34
CA ILE A 111 -6.55 -12.18 -2.79
C ILE A 111 -5.52 -11.20 -3.37
N PHE A 112 -5.65 -9.90 -3.09
CA PHE A 112 -4.74 -8.88 -3.61
C PHE A 112 -3.32 -9.05 -3.06
N ILE A 113 -3.18 -9.32 -1.77
CA ILE A 113 -1.88 -9.59 -1.13
C ILE A 113 -1.20 -10.79 -1.78
N SER A 114 -1.93 -11.87 -2.04
CA SER A 114 -1.39 -13.05 -2.72
C SER A 114 -0.93 -12.76 -4.14
N ILE A 115 -1.70 -11.96 -4.89
CA ILE A 115 -1.31 -11.48 -6.24
C ILE A 115 -0.03 -10.65 -6.15
N LEU A 116 0.05 -9.72 -5.21
CA LEU A 116 1.22 -8.86 -5.01
C LEU A 116 2.46 -9.67 -4.62
N LEU A 117 2.32 -10.63 -3.70
CA LEU A 117 3.42 -11.52 -3.30
C LEU A 117 3.91 -12.37 -4.48
N LEU A 118 3.02 -12.84 -5.34
CA LEU A 118 3.40 -13.55 -6.57
C LEU A 118 4.21 -12.65 -7.51
N LEU A 119 3.75 -11.42 -7.73
CA LEU A 119 4.43 -10.43 -8.58
C LEU A 119 5.80 -10.06 -8.00
N LEU A 120 5.90 -9.74 -6.72
CA LEU A 120 7.15 -9.42 -6.03
C LEU A 120 8.13 -10.60 -6.06
N SER A 121 7.63 -11.83 -5.88
CA SER A 121 8.46 -13.04 -5.97
C SER A 121 9.03 -13.24 -7.38
N ASN A 122 8.21 -13.03 -8.41
CA ASN A 122 8.66 -13.10 -9.80
C ASN A 122 9.72 -12.02 -10.11
N LEU A 123 9.47 -10.76 -9.73
CA LEU A 123 10.44 -9.65 -9.91
C LEU A 123 11.76 -9.93 -9.20
N ALA A 124 11.71 -10.42 -7.96
CA ALA A 124 12.90 -10.77 -7.18
C ALA A 124 13.69 -11.90 -7.85
N MET A 125 13.02 -12.98 -8.28
CA MET A 125 13.67 -14.12 -8.93
C MET A 125 14.35 -13.73 -10.24
N ILE A 126 13.72 -12.91 -11.06
CA ILE A 126 14.29 -12.39 -12.32
C ILE A 126 15.49 -11.50 -12.02
N THR A 127 15.40 -10.64 -11.00
CA THR A 127 16.50 -9.75 -10.60
C THR A 127 17.68 -10.53 -10.04
N ILE A 128 17.46 -11.53 -9.17
CA ILE A 128 18.49 -12.43 -8.64
C ILE A 128 19.20 -13.16 -9.80
N HIS A 129 18.43 -13.69 -10.75
CA HIS A 129 18.99 -14.36 -11.93
C HIS A 129 19.85 -13.41 -12.75
N ALA A 130 19.39 -12.20 -13.03
CA ALA A 130 20.14 -11.18 -13.77
C ALA A 130 21.41 -10.74 -13.05
N CYS A 131 21.35 -10.56 -11.72
CA CYS A 131 22.54 -10.23 -10.92
C CYS A 131 23.61 -11.31 -10.98
N ARG A 132 23.22 -12.58 -11.02
CA ARG A 132 24.17 -13.71 -11.10
C ARG A 132 24.80 -13.86 -12.48
N HIS A 133 24.07 -13.51 -13.53
CA HIS A 133 24.52 -13.57 -14.92
C HIS A 133 24.89 -12.19 -15.48
N ARG A 134 25.63 -11.38 -14.69
CA ARG A 134 25.99 -9.97 -14.98
C ARG A 134 26.60 -9.73 -16.36
N LYS A 135 27.37 -10.68 -16.90
CA LYS A 135 27.99 -10.56 -18.23
C LYS A 135 26.98 -10.45 -19.36
N GLN A 136 25.75 -10.96 -19.15
CA GLN A 136 24.66 -11.00 -20.12
C GLN A 136 23.56 -9.98 -19.81
N ALA A 137 23.43 -9.54 -18.55
CA ALA A 137 22.39 -8.61 -18.10
C ALA A 137 22.88 -7.16 -18.11
N ARG A 138 22.09 -6.28 -18.71
CA ARG A 138 22.36 -4.84 -18.70
C ARG A 138 21.99 -4.27 -17.32
N TRP A 139 22.83 -3.41 -16.76
CA TRP A 139 22.58 -2.73 -15.49
C TRP A 139 21.21 -2.03 -15.44
N ARG A 140 20.77 -1.42 -16.53
CA ARG A 140 19.44 -0.81 -16.66
C ARG A 140 18.32 -1.81 -16.36
N PHE A 141 18.46 -3.05 -16.81
CA PHE A 141 17.47 -4.10 -16.54
C PHE A 141 17.40 -4.41 -15.03
N ILE A 142 18.56 -4.61 -14.38
CA ILE A 142 18.62 -4.91 -12.95
C ILE A 142 18.04 -3.77 -12.12
N LEU A 143 18.45 -2.53 -12.39
CA LEU A 143 17.99 -1.36 -11.67
C LEU A 143 16.49 -1.11 -11.84
N ASN A 144 15.95 -1.28 -13.05
CA ASN A 144 14.51 -1.12 -13.28
C ASN A 144 13.69 -2.17 -12.52
N HIS A 145 14.10 -3.44 -12.52
CA HIS A 145 13.36 -4.49 -11.83
C HIS A 145 13.51 -4.39 -10.31
N ALA A 146 14.69 -4.08 -9.80
CA ALA A 146 14.92 -3.85 -8.38
C ALA A 146 14.17 -2.60 -7.89
N GLY A 147 14.21 -1.51 -8.68
CA GLY A 147 13.48 -0.28 -8.36
C GLY A 147 11.96 -0.49 -8.36
N LEU A 148 11.42 -1.23 -9.35
CA LEU A 148 10.00 -1.57 -9.38
C LEU A 148 9.62 -2.47 -8.19
N TRP A 149 10.45 -3.45 -7.84
CA TRP A 149 10.23 -4.27 -6.66
C TRP A 149 10.15 -3.42 -5.39
N LEU A 150 11.13 -2.51 -5.22
CA LEU A 150 11.18 -1.62 -4.06
C LEU A 150 9.97 -0.68 -4.03
N ALA A 151 9.58 -0.10 -5.16
CA ALA A 151 8.44 0.79 -5.26
C ALA A 151 7.12 0.10 -4.89
N LEU A 152 6.87 -1.10 -5.43
CA LEU A 152 5.67 -1.88 -5.12
C LEU A 152 5.67 -2.35 -3.65
N PHE A 153 6.82 -2.79 -3.15
CA PHE A 153 6.96 -3.22 -1.75
C PHE A 153 6.72 -2.06 -0.79
N ALA A 154 7.42 -0.93 -0.98
CA ALA A 154 7.30 0.25 -0.14
C ALA A 154 5.91 0.90 -0.24
N GLY A 155 5.33 0.95 -1.44
CA GLY A 155 3.99 1.51 -1.65
C GLY A 155 2.90 0.72 -0.94
N PHE A 156 3.03 -0.60 -0.85
CA PHE A 156 2.04 -1.44 -0.19
C PHE A 156 2.33 -1.58 1.32
N LEU A 157 3.52 -2.04 1.71
CA LEU A 157 3.83 -2.29 3.13
C LEU A 157 4.22 -1.02 3.89
N GLY A 158 4.71 0.02 3.21
CA GLY A 158 4.95 1.32 3.82
C GLY A 158 3.65 2.08 4.14
N SER A 159 2.53 1.73 3.51
CA SER A 159 1.22 2.32 3.86
C SER A 159 0.80 2.00 5.29
N SER A 160 1.25 0.88 5.86
CA SER A 160 0.98 0.52 7.26
C SER A 160 1.67 1.45 8.28
N ASP A 161 2.73 2.16 7.85
CA ASP A 161 3.46 3.11 8.68
C ASP A 161 2.92 4.55 8.54
N THR A 162 2.01 4.77 7.58
CA THR A 162 1.39 6.07 7.33
C THR A 162 0.00 6.13 7.97
N ARG A 163 -0.26 7.22 8.70
CA ARG A 163 -1.58 7.46 9.30
C ARG A 163 -2.15 8.76 8.78
N THR A 164 -3.41 8.72 8.37
CA THR A 164 -4.16 9.93 8.03
C THR A 164 -5.02 10.31 9.22
N LEU A 165 -4.71 11.45 9.83
CA LEU A 165 -5.40 11.96 10.99
C LEU A 165 -6.14 13.24 10.63
N ARG A 166 -7.27 13.49 11.31
CA ARG A 166 -8.04 14.72 11.25
C ARG A 166 -7.90 15.43 12.59
N VAL A 167 -7.54 16.70 12.55
CA VAL A 167 -7.43 17.56 13.74
C VAL A 167 -8.56 18.58 13.66
N PRO A 168 -9.55 18.55 14.57
CA PRO A 168 -10.55 19.61 14.64
C PRO A 168 -9.87 20.85 15.24
N LEU A 169 -9.79 21.93 14.46
CA LEU A 169 -9.20 23.18 14.90
C LEU A 169 -10.29 24.22 15.16
N TYR A 170 -10.30 24.77 16.37
CA TYR A 170 -11.12 25.91 16.73
C TYR A 170 -10.25 27.16 16.88
N LYS A 171 -10.78 28.33 16.50
CA LYS A 171 -10.02 29.57 16.50
C LYS A 171 -9.63 29.98 17.93
N GLY A 172 -8.30 30.11 18.15
CA GLY A 172 -7.74 30.53 19.44
C GLY A 172 -7.69 29.41 20.49
N GLU A 173 -8.03 28.17 20.13
CA GLU A 173 -7.96 27.01 21.03
C GLU A 173 -6.84 26.08 20.56
N PRO A 174 -5.75 25.93 21.32
CA PRO A 174 -4.71 24.97 20.98
C PRO A 174 -5.20 23.56 21.24
N THR A 175 -4.90 22.64 20.33
CA THR A 175 -5.19 21.21 20.48
C THR A 175 -4.00 20.38 20.00
N HIS A 176 -3.79 19.24 20.63
CA HIS A 176 -2.87 18.19 20.20
C HIS A 176 -3.60 16.87 19.96
N GLU A 177 -4.93 16.88 20.00
CA GLU A 177 -5.76 15.70 19.77
C GLU A 177 -6.13 15.59 18.29
N ALA A 178 -5.91 14.41 17.73
CA ALA A 178 -6.22 14.06 16.36
C ALA A 178 -7.01 12.75 16.31
N PHE A 179 -7.80 12.55 15.28
CA PHE A 179 -8.67 11.39 15.12
C PHE A 179 -8.37 10.70 13.79
N ASP A 180 -8.33 9.37 13.80
CA ASP A 180 -8.32 8.61 12.56
C ASP A 180 -9.71 8.55 11.92
N MET A 181 -9.82 7.87 10.78
CA MET A 181 -11.09 7.70 10.07
C MET A 181 -12.10 6.85 10.86
N ASN A 182 -11.65 6.08 11.83
CA ASN A 182 -12.47 5.22 12.71
C ASN A 182 -12.89 5.94 14.00
N GLY A 183 -12.44 7.19 14.20
CA GLY A 183 -12.72 7.97 15.41
C GLY A 183 -11.80 7.65 16.59
N THR A 184 -10.73 6.90 16.38
CA THR A 184 -9.73 6.63 17.43
C THR A 184 -8.88 7.88 17.67
N SER A 185 -8.75 8.30 18.94
CA SER A 185 -7.93 9.45 19.33
C SER A 185 -6.44 9.14 19.28
N TYR A 186 -5.68 10.09 18.78
CA TYR A 186 -4.21 10.12 18.80
C TYR A 186 -3.74 11.47 19.33
N TYR A 187 -2.63 11.48 20.03
CA TYR A 187 -2.03 12.72 20.57
C TYR A 187 -0.78 13.05 19.76
N LEU A 188 -0.73 14.29 19.27
CA LEU A 188 0.42 14.84 18.57
C LEU A 188 1.46 15.34 19.59
N ASP A 189 2.73 15.29 19.19
CA ASP A 189 3.85 15.77 20.03
C ASP A 189 3.94 17.31 20.09
N TYR A 190 3.00 18.00 19.43
CA TYR A 190 2.95 19.45 19.34
C TYR A 190 1.51 19.95 19.31
N ASP A 191 1.31 21.16 19.80
CA ASP A 191 0.02 21.84 19.74
C ASP A 191 -0.23 22.45 18.36
N MET A 192 -1.47 22.37 17.92
CA MET A 192 -1.98 23.05 16.73
C MET A 192 -3.05 24.08 17.16
N GLU A 193 -2.96 25.30 16.66
CA GLU A 193 -3.93 26.36 16.94
C GLU A 193 -4.30 27.09 15.65
N LEU A 194 -5.59 27.27 15.42
CA LEU A 194 -6.10 28.04 14.29
C LEU A 194 -6.12 29.53 14.63
N ASN A 195 -5.24 30.32 14.00
CA ASN A 195 -5.21 31.77 14.17
C ASN A 195 -6.31 32.45 13.31
N SER A 196 -6.40 32.06 12.04
CA SER A 196 -7.41 32.60 11.13
C SER A 196 -7.75 31.62 10.00
N PHE A 197 -8.99 31.71 9.54
CA PHE A 197 -9.46 30.97 8.35
C PHE A 197 -10.16 31.96 7.43
N ALA A 198 -9.82 31.90 6.15
CA ALA A 198 -10.40 32.76 5.13
C ALA A 198 -10.84 31.94 3.90
N VAL A 199 -11.95 32.37 3.32
CA VAL A 199 -12.48 31.83 2.06
C VAL A 199 -12.60 32.97 1.06
N GLU A 200 -11.94 32.85 -0.07
CA GLU A 200 -12.12 33.74 -1.19
C GLU A 200 -13.19 33.17 -2.14
N TYR A 201 -13.91 34.05 -2.79
CA TYR A 201 -15.02 33.65 -3.69
C TYR A 201 -14.82 34.22 -5.09
N TYR A 202 -15.20 33.45 -6.10
CA TYR A 202 -15.37 33.95 -7.45
C TYR A 202 -16.56 34.90 -7.54
N PRO A 203 -16.62 35.75 -8.60
CA PRO A 203 -17.78 36.65 -8.81
C PRO A 203 -19.14 35.94 -8.88
N ASN A 204 -19.14 34.64 -9.20
CA ASN A 204 -20.34 33.81 -9.25
C ASN A 204 -20.74 33.21 -7.88
N GLY A 205 -20.07 33.63 -6.78
CA GLY A 205 -20.34 33.16 -5.42
C GLY A 205 -19.79 31.77 -5.07
N ARG A 206 -19.04 31.13 -5.97
CA ARG A 206 -18.38 29.84 -5.66
C ARG A 206 -17.07 30.09 -4.94
N PRO A 207 -16.70 29.26 -3.93
CA PRO A 207 -15.39 29.34 -3.28
C PRO A 207 -14.27 29.19 -4.33
N SER A 208 -13.27 30.07 -4.27
CA SER A 208 -12.10 30.04 -5.13
C SER A 208 -10.85 29.57 -4.39
N ARG A 209 -10.73 29.95 -3.12
CA ARG A 209 -9.55 29.60 -2.30
C ARG A 209 -9.95 29.45 -0.83
N PHE A 210 -9.39 28.47 -0.19
CA PHE A 210 -9.45 28.27 1.25
C PHE A 210 -8.04 28.46 1.82
N SER A 211 -7.89 29.28 2.84
CA SER A 211 -6.62 29.45 3.52
C SER A 211 -6.82 29.45 5.02
N ALA A 212 -5.90 28.81 5.74
CA ALA A 212 -5.87 28.74 7.18
C ALA A 212 -4.49 29.13 7.68
N ASN A 213 -4.40 30.10 8.58
CA ASN A 213 -3.18 30.41 9.29
C ASN A 213 -3.20 29.59 10.59
N VAL A 214 -2.28 28.63 10.70
CA VAL A 214 -2.22 27.67 11.79
C VAL A 214 -0.87 27.78 12.48
N ARG A 215 -0.87 27.85 13.81
CA ARG A 215 0.34 27.69 14.60
C ARG A 215 0.58 26.20 14.85
N LEU A 216 1.75 25.73 14.42
CA LEU A 216 2.24 24.36 14.64
C LEU A 216 3.40 24.41 15.63
N GLY A 217 3.15 24.07 16.87
CA GLY A 217 4.15 24.28 17.92
C GLY A 217 4.56 25.75 18.01
N ASN A 218 5.78 26.07 17.59
CA ASN A 218 6.33 27.43 17.61
C ASN A 218 6.30 28.15 16.24
N GLU A 219 5.78 27.52 15.20
CA GLU A 219 5.80 28.06 13.84
C GLU A 219 4.40 28.46 13.37
N ASN A 220 4.28 29.61 12.70
CA ASN A 220 3.05 30.01 12.04
C ASN A 220 3.12 29.64 10.56
N VAL A 221 2.15 28.88 10.11
CA VAL A 221 2.10 28.30 8.77
C VAL A 221 0.80 28.66 8.09
N LEU A 222 0.89 29.09 6.84
CA LEU A 222 -0.26 29.25 5.96
C LEU A 222 -0.54 27.92 5.24
N LEU A 223 -1.67 27.32 5.55
CA LEU A 223 -2.16 26.11 4.88
C LEU A 223 -3.19 26.50 3.82
N GLU A 224 -3.03 25.96 2.61
CA GLU A 224 -3.92 26.18 1.49
C GLU A 224 -4.25 24.86 0.79
N VAL A 225 -5.39 24.82 0.10
CA VAL A 225 -5.75 23.66 -0.72
C VAL A 225 -4.67 23.45 -1.80
N ASN A 226 -4.20 22.21 -1.94
CA ASN A 226 -3.11 21.81 -2.85
C ASN A 226 -1.70 22.38 -2.54
N HIS A 227 -1.51 23.04 -1.39
CA HIS A 227 -0.21 23.46 -0.90
C HIS A 227 0.05 22.85 0.48
N PRO A 228 0.46 21.56 0.53
CA PRO A 228 0.74 20.90 1.79
C PRO A 228 1.99 21.47 2.43
N TYR A 229 2.00 21.53 3.75
CA TYR A 229 3.16 21.91 4.55
C TYR A 229 3.77 20.67 5.20
N SER A 230 5.09 20.54 5.15
CA SER A 230 5.83 19.46 5.84
C SER A 230 6.44 19.98 7.11
N TYR A 231 6.05 19.42 8.24
CA TYR A 231 6.54 19.79 9.56
C TYR A 231 7.50 18.72 10.07
N ARG A 232 8.72 19.14 10.46
CA ARG A 232 9.75 18.25 11.01
C ARG A 232 10.05 17.00 10.17
N LEU A 233 10.47 17.20 8.91
CA LEU A 233 11.07 16.15 8.11
C LEU A 233 12.50 15.82 8.56
#